data_047536e5409d867077ee39b494a993c6
#
_entry.id   047536e5409d867077ee39b494a993c6
#
_cell.length_a   1.000
_cell.length_b   1.000
_cell.length_c   1.000
_cell.angle_alpha   90.00
_cell.angle_beta   90.00
_cell.angle_gamma   90.00
#
_symmetry.space_group_name_H-M   'P 1'
#
loop_
_entity.id
_entity.type
_entity.pdbx_description
1 polymer ?
#
loop_
_entity_poly.entity_id
_entity_poly.type
_entity_poly.pdbx_seq_one_letter_code
_entity_poly.pdbx_strand_id
1 'polypeptide(L)'
;MVMKMNKQGFIEELVKQTGYNKEKCIIINDSLEDNFLFGKNNKVKTINALMNNLKVDEEEANRIYDITRSIIKNAIKNKIKHPFK
;
A
#
# COMPACT_ATOMS: atom_id res chain seq x y z
N MET A 1 -16.52 3.87 -11.98
CA MET A 1 -16.11 3.85 -11.68
C MET A 1 -15.36 3.64 -11.10
N VAL A 2 -14.82 3.71 -11.01
CA VAL A 2 -14.09 3.42 -10.52
C VAL A 2 -13.73 3.79 -9.54
N MET A 3 -13.65 3.70 -8.90
CA MET A 3 -13.35 4.00 -7.95
C MET A 3 -12.27 3.46 -7.41
N LYS A 4 -11.45 2.88 -7.86
CA LYS A 4 -10.36 2.47 -7.26
C LYS A 4 -9.37 3.50 -7.23
N MET A 5 -8.56 3.61 -6.21
CA MET A 5 -7.49 4.52 -6.13
C MET A 5 -6.52 4.19 -7.23
N ASN A 6 -6.13 5.13 -8.04
CA ASN A 6 -5.21 4.79 -9.09
C ASN A 6 -3.80 4.70 -8.52
N LYS A 7 -2.91 4.13 -9.30
CA LYS A 7 -1.56 3.85 -8.86
C LYS A 7 -0.84 5.10 -8.38
N GLN A 8 -0.98 6.18 -9.12
CA GLN A 8 -0.30 7.40 -8.78
C GLN A 8 -0.80 7.99 -7.46
N GLY A 9 -2.09 7.96 -7.24
CA GLY A 9 -2.66 8.44 -6.00
C GLY A 9 -2.19 7.65 -4.81
N PHE A 10 -2.09 6.33 -5.00
CA PHE A 10 -1.62 5.46 -3.95
C PHE A 10 -0.16 5.76 -3.60
N ILE A 11 0.66 5.95 -4.62
CA ILE A 11 2.06 6.26 -4.41
C ILE A 11 2.21 7.59 -3.68
N GLU A 12 1.40 8.57 -4.04
CA GLU A 12 1.46 9.86 -3.37
C GLU A 12 1.11 9.75 -1.89
N GLU A 13 0.12 8.94 -1.58
CA GLU A 13 -0.22 8.71 -0.19
C GLU A 13 0.91 8.02 0.55
N LEU A 14 1.56 7.09 -0.10
CA LEU A 14 2.69 6.42 0.52
C LEU A 14 3.80 7.42 0.83
N VAL A 15 4.08 8.32 -0.09
CA VAL A 15 5.10 9.34 0.14
C VAL A 15 4.76 10.15 1.38
N LYS A 16 3.50 10.54 1.50
CA LYS A 16 3.07 11.32 2.63
C LYS A 16 3.16 10.58 3.93
N GLN A 17 2.73 9.35 3.95
CA GLN A 17 2.61 8.63 5.20
C GLN A 17 3.86 7.91 5.63
N THR A 18 4.69 7.47 4.69
CA THR A 18 5.92 6.79 5.05
C THR A 18 7.09 7.73 5.19
N GLY A 19 7.06 8.84 4.46
CA GLY A 19 8.19 9.74 4.43
C GLY A 19 9.27 9.32 3.43
N TYR A 20 9.03 8.27 2.69
CA TYR A 20 9.98 7.84 1.67
C TYR A 20 9.82 8.64 0.40
N ASN A 21 10.84 8.64 -0.44
CA ASN A 21 10.74 9.33 -1.69
C ASN A 21 9.90 8.53 -2.67
N LYS A 22 9.62 9.12 -3.81
CA LYS A 22 8.73 8.51 -4.77
C LYS A 22 9.25 7.19 -5.30
N GLU A 23 10.54 7.11 -5.53
CA GLU A 23 11.12 5.89 -6.05
C GLU A 23 10.90 4.70 -5.13
N LYS A 24 11.10 4.93 -3.85
CA LYS A 24 10.90 3.85 -2.90
C LYS A 24 9.43 3.48 -2.80
N CYS A 25 8.56 4.46 -2.91
CA CYS A 25 7.13 4.17 -2.86
C CYS A 25 6.67 3.39 -4.08
N ILE A 26 7.30 3.61 -5.22
CA ILE A 26 7.01 2.81 -6.39
C ILE A 26 7.41 1.36 -6.15
N ILE A 27 8.54 1.15 -5.50
CA ILE A 27 8.98 -0.20 -5.16
C ILE A 27 7.98 -0.85 -4.21
N ILE A 28 7.47 -0.10 -3.26
CA ILE A 28 6.45 -0.60 -2.34
C ILE A 28 5.22 -1.03 -3.13
N ASN A 29 4.77 -0.18 -4.03
CA ASN A 29 3.60 -0.49 -4.82
C ASN A 29 3.80 -1.77 -5.64
N ASP A 30 4.95 -1.90 -6.26
CA ASP A 30 5.24 -3.08 -7.05
C ASP A 30 5.26 -4.34 -6.20
N SER A 31 5.82 -4.25 -5.02
CA SER A 31 5.87 -5.39 -4.11
C SER A 31 4.47 -5.83 -3.70
N LEU A 32 3.59 -4.85 -3.50
CA LEU A 32 2.24 -5.15 -3.08
C LEU A 32 1.39 -5.70 -4.20
N GLU A 33 1.62 -5.25 -5.42
CA GLU A 33 0.83 -5.71 -6.53
C GLU A 33 0.86 -7.22 -6.67
N ASP A 34 2.03 -7.79 -6.48
CA ASP A 34 2.18 -9.22 -6.64
C ASP A 34 1.53 -10.03 -5.53
N ASN A 35 1.50 -9.50 -4.33
CA ASN A 35 1.11 -10.29 -3.18
C ASN A 35 -0.12 -9.83 -2.47
N PHE A 36 -0.56 -8.63 -2.74
CA PHE A 36 -1.66 -8.04 -2.01
C PHE A 36 -2.86 -7.75 -2.88
N LEU A 37 -2.60 -7.14 -4.03
CA LEU A 37 -3.68 -6.69 -4.87
C LEU A 37 -4.34 -7.77 -5.71
N PHE A 38 -3.79 -8.95 -5.70
CA PHE A 38 -4.41 -10.04 -6.42
C PHE A 38 -5.36 -10.83 -5.56
N GLY A 39 -5.81 -10.24 -4.48
CA GLY A 39 -6.80 -10.88 -3.70
C GLY A 39 -6.30 -11.88 -2.69
N LYS A 40 -5.00 -12.14 -2.71
CA LYS A 40 -4.50 -13.02 -1.73
C LYS A 40 -3.76 -12.24 -0.74
N ASN A 41 -4.30 -11.75 0.21
CA ASN A 41 -3.67 -10.93 1.23
C ASN A 41 -2.70 -11.77 2.05
N ASN A 42 -1.58 -12.05 1.49
CA ASN A 42 -0.59 -12.86 2.18
C ASN A 42 0.44 -11.97 2.86
N LYS A 43 0.24 -11.75 4.14
CA LYS A 43 1.07 -10.82 4.88
C LYS A 43 2.55 -11.23 4.89
N VAL A 44 2.81 -12.50 5.08
CA VAL A 44 4.18 -12.98 5.16
C VAL A 44 4.94 -12.72 3.87
N LYS A 45 4.32 -13.04 2.76
CA LYS A 45 4.96 -12.81 1.47
C LYS A 45 5.15 -11.35 1.18
N THR A 46 4.17 -10.54 1.55
CA THR A 46 4.26 -9.12 1.34
C THR A 46 5.39 -8.52 2.16
N ILE A 47 5.47 -8.91 3.43
CA ILE A 47 6.54 -8.43 4.30
C ILE A 47 7.90 -8.83 3.74
N ASN A 48 8.04 -10.07 3.30
CA ASN A 48 9.29 -10.53 2.74
C ASN A 48 9.67 -9.76 1.49
N ALA A 49 8.70 -9.49 0.64
CA ALA A 49 8.97 -8.72 -0.57
C ALA A 49 9.43 -7.30 -0.23
N LEU A 50 8.80 -6.69 0.77
CA LEU A 50 9.20 -5.36 1.18
C LEU A 50 10.62 -5.36 1.74
N MET A 51 10.91 -6.34 2.57
CA MET A 51 12.25 -6.43 3.14
C MET A 51 13.32 -6.58 2.06
N ASN A 52 13.04 -7.43 1.09
CA ASN A 52 14.00 -7.68 0.04
C ASN A 52 14.16 -6.52 -0.93
N ASN A 53 13.05 -5.94 -1.31
CA ASN A 53 13.09 -4.90 -2.33
C ASN A 53 13.52 -3.55 -1.80
N LEU A 54 13.17 -3.26 -0.55
CA LEU A 54 13.53 -1.98 0.04
C LEU A 54 14.76 -2.08 0.92
N LYS A 55 15.18 -3.28 1.23
CA LYS A 55 16.34 -3.50 2.10
C LYS A 55 16.09 -2.93 3.50
N VAL A 56 14.93 -3.22 4.02
CA VAL A 56 14.57 -2.78 5.36
C VAL A 56 14.39 -4.01 6.25
N ASP A 57 14.37 -3.81 7.56
CA ASP A 57 14.18 -4.93 8.46
C ASP A 57 12.70 -5.24 8.62
N GLU A 58 12.43 -6.28 9.37
CA GLU A 58 11.06 -6.77 9.51
C GLU A 58 10.16 -5.74 10.17
N GLU A 59 10.68 -5.05 11.15
CA GLU A 59 9.89 -4.06 11.87
C GLU A 59 9.45 -2.95 10.94
N GLU A 60 10.36 -2.48 10.10
CA GLU A 60 10.02 -1.42 9.16
C GLU A 60 9.06 -1.93 8.09
N ALA A 61 9.27 -3.15 7.62
CA ALA A 61 8.37 -3.74 6.64
C ALA A 61 6.96 -3.87 7.19
N ASN A 62 6.84 -4.23 8.46
CA ASN A 62 5.54 -4.29 9.11
C ASN A 62 4.88 -2.93 9.18
N ARG A 63 5.65 -1.92 9.47
CA ARG A 63 5.14 -0.56 9.55
C ARG A 63 4.59 -0.14 8.19
N ILE A 64 5.33 -0.44 7.13
CA ILE A 64 4.90 -0.10 5.78
C ILE A 64 3.64 -0.86 5.41
N TYR A 65 3.59 -2.12 5.79
CA TYR A 65 2.43 -2.94 5.53
C TYR A 65 1.18 -2.34 6.20
N ASP A 66 1.31 -1.92 7.44
CA ASP A 66 0.19 -1.35 8.18
C ASP A 66 -0.25 -0.03 7.55
N ILE A 67 0.69 0.78 7.12
CA ILE A 67 0.36 2.03 6.46
C ILE A 67 -0.41 1.76 5.18
N THR A 68 0.05 0.78 4.41
CA THR A 68 -0.59 0.39 3.17
C THR A 68 -2.02 -0.06 3.41
N ARG A 69 -2.22 -0.91 4.40
CA ARG A 69 -3.55 -1.37 4.71
C ARG A 69 -4.46 -0.22 5.11
N SER A 70 -3.91 0.71 5.84
CA SER A 70 -4.66 1.86 6.29
C SER A 70 -5.10 2.73 5.12
N ILE A 71 -4.21 2.93 4.16
CA ILE A 71 -4.54 3.71 2.99
C ILE A 71 -5.68 3.06 2.20
N ILE A 72 -5.57 1.77 1.99
CA ILE A 72 -6.57 1.05 1.23
C ILE A 72 -7.91 1.06 1.96
N LYS A 73 -7.87 0.85 3.26
CA LYS A 73 -9.06 0.84 4.05
C LYS A 73 -9.77 2.19 4.01
N ASN A 74 -9.00 3.26 4.09
CA ASN A 74 -9.58 4.59 4.05
C ASN A 74 -10.22 4.90 2.70
N ALA A 75 -9.60 4.43 1.64
CA ALA A 75 -10.14 4.62 0.31
C ALA A 75 -11.48 3.91 0.17
N ILE A 76 -11.57 2.70 0.69
CA ILE A 76 -12.80 1.96 0.64
C ILE A 76 -13.87 2.62 1.49
N LYS A 77 -13.48 3.09 2.66
CA LYS A 77 -14.39 3.75 3.55
C LYS A 77 -14.98 4.99 2.94
N ASN A 78 -14.15 5.80 2.32
CA ASN A 78 -14.60 7.00 1.69
C ASN A 78 -15.57 6.70 0.57
N LYS A 79 -15.32 5.67 -0.16
CA LYS A 79 -16.19 5.28 -1.22
C LYS A 79 -17.55 4.87 -0.71
N ILE A 80 -17.59 4.14 0.37
CA ILE A 80 -18.84 3.71 0.95
C ILE A 80 -19.64 4.89 1.46
N LYS A 81 -18.99 5.85 2.03
CA LYS A 81 -19.65 6.97 2.56
C LYS A 81 -20.34 7.84 1.55
N HIS A 82 -19.73 8.00 0.42
CA HIS A 82 -20.23 8.85 -0.58
C HIS A 82 -21.57 8.50 -1.19
N PRO A 83 -21.80 7.29 -1.50
CA PRO A 83 -22.98 6.94 -2.25
C PRO A 83 -24.28 7.29 -1.59
N PHE A 84 -24.25 7.48 -0.34
CA PHE A 84 -25.46 7.74 0.29
C PHE A 84 -25.80 9.13 0.39
N LYS A 85 -25.12 9.91 -0.22
CA LYS A 85 -25.42 11.21 -0.09
C LYS A 85 -25.87 11.60 -1.10
#